data_479d1899f3caa867303293e16bdb303c
#
_entry.id   479d1899f3caa867303293e16bdb303c
#
_cell.length_a   1.000
_cell.length_b   1.000
_cell.length_c   1.000
_cell.angle_alpha   90.00
_cell.angle_beta   90.00
_cell.angle_gamma   90.00
#
_symmetry.space_group_name_H-M   'P 1'
#
loop_
_entity.id
_entity.type
_entity.pdbx_description
1 polymer ?
#
loop_
_entity_poly.entity_id
_entity_poly.type
_entity_poly.pdbx_seq_one_letter_code
_entity_poly.pdbx_strand_id
1 'polypeptide(L)'
;RIVVEGVGNLMHHIARCCQPIPGDEIVGFITQGRGISIHRADCEQLAELQSHAPERIVDAVWGESYSSGYSLVVRVTANDRSGLLRDITTILANEKVNVLGVASRSDTKKMVATIDMDI
;
A
#
# COMPACT_ATOMS: atom_id res chain seq x y z
N ARG A 1 -7.84 -4.31 3.25
CA ARG A 1 -9.24 -4.04 3.55
C ARG A 1 -9.49 -2.55 3.62
N ILE A 2 -10.48 -2.10 2.90
CA ILE A 2 -10.79 -0.68 2.82
C ILE A 2 -11.57 -0.21 4.03
N VAL A 3 -12.45 -1.03 4.53
CA VAL A 3 -13.34 -0.63 5.61
C VAL A 3 -12.59 -0.59 6.92
N VAL A 4 -12.76 0.51 7.62
CA VAL A 4 -12.19 0.69 8.93
C VAL A 4 -13.33 0.87 9.91
N GLU A 5 -13.63 -0.15 10.65
CA GLU A 5 -14.78 -0.28 11.53
C GLU A 5 -14.65 0.59 12.78
N GLY A 6 -14.79 1.89 12.62
CA GLY A 6 -14.73 2.81 13.75
C GLY A 6 -13.45 2.75 14.56
N VAL A 7 -12.41 2.22 13.98
CA VAL A 7 -11.12 2.13 14.65
C VAL A 7 -10.34 3.40 14.40
N GLY A 8 -9.81 4.00 15.43
CA GLY A 8 -9.12 5.27 15.30
C GLY A 8 -7.80 5.22 14.53
N ASN A 9 -7.23 4.04 14.35
CA ASN A 9 -5.96 3.89 13.64
C ASN A 9 -6.18 3.38 12.23
N LEU A 10 -6.55 4.28 11.35
CA LEU A 10 -6.75 3.97 9.94
C LEU A 10 -5.44 3.54 9.30
N MET A 11 -5.43 2.36 8.71
CA MET A 11 -4.27 1.82 8.03
C MET A 11 -4.21 2.26 6.58
N HIS A 12 -5.36 2.54 6.03
CA HIS A 12 -5.49 3.04 4.67
C HIS A 12 -6.81 3.79 4.53
N HIS A 13 -6.89 4.63 3.51
CA HIS A 13 -8.11 5.36 3.21
C HIS A 13 -8.17 5.71 1.73
N ILE A 14 -9.37 5.89 1.25
CA ILE A 14 -9.61 6.31 -0.13
C ILE A 14 -9.35 7.81 -0.24
N ALA A 15 -8.49 8.20 -1.17
CA ALA A 15 -8.15 9.61 -1.36
C ALA A 15 -9.35 10.40 -1.84
N ARG A 16 -9.57 11.56 -1.24
CA ARG A 16 -10.71 12.41 -1.56
C ARG A 16 -10.58 13.10 -2.91
N CYS A 17 -9.35 13.30 -3.37
CA CYS A 17 -9.09 14.01 -4.63
C CYS A 17 -9.57 13.25 -5.86
N CYS A 18 -9.67 11.92 -5.80
CA CYS A 18 -10.03 11.11 -6.96
C CYS A 18 -11.06 10.03 -6.66
N GLN A 19 -11.23 9.65 -5.39
CA GLN A 19 -12.27 8.72 -4.92
C GLN A 19 -12.36 7.44 -5.78
N PRO A 20 -11.29 6.63 -5.83
CA PRO A 20 -11.32 5.40 -6.61
C PRO A 20 -12.37 4.42 -6.10
N ILE A 21 -12.92 3.65 -7.01
CA ILE A 21 -13.87 2.59 -6.73
C ILE A 21 -13.34 1.27 -7.29
N PRO A 22 -13.84 0.12 -6.81
CA PRO A 22 -13.46 -1.17 -7.38
C PRO A 22 -13.64 -1.20 -8.89
N GLY A 23 -12.65 -1.71 -9.60
CA GLY A 23 -12.57 -1.65 -11.05
C GLY A 23 -11.61 -0.58 -11.56
N ASP A 24 -11.35 0.45 -10.78
CA ASP A 24 -10.34 1.44 -11.14
C ASP A 24 -8.94 0.88 -10.93
N GLU A 25 -8.00 1.30 -11.77
CA GLU A 25 -6.59 1.09 -11.46
C GLU A 25 -6.19 2.03 -10.34
N ILE A 26 -5.51 1.50 -9.33
CA ILE A 26 -5.17 2.24 -8.13
C ILE A 26 -3.68 2.17 -7.84
N VAL A 27 -3.23 3.16 -7.08
CA VAL A 27 -1.86 3.28 -6.58
C VAL A 27 -1.95 3.74 -5.13
N GLY A 28 -1.08 3.20 -4.29
CA GLY A 28 -0.98 3.62 -2.90
C GLY A 28 0.11 4.67 -2.70
N PHE A 29 -0.13 5.58 -1.78
CA PHE A 29 0.85 6.55 -1.30
C PHE A 29 0.97 6.41 0.21
N ILE A 30 2.18 6.14 0.69
CA ILE A 30 2.46 6.02 2.13
C ILE A 30 2.56 7.42 2.71
N THR A 31 1.55 7.80 3.48
CA THR A 31 1.50 9.12 4.11
C THR A 31 2.45 9.20 5.29
N GLN A 32 2.64 10.40 5.81
CA GLN A 32 3.43 10.60 7.01
C GLN A 32 2.53 10.44 8.24
N GLY A 33 2.44 9.21 8.73
CA GLY A 33 1.75 8.90 9.97
C GLY A 33 0.25 8.68 9.88
N ARG A 34 -0.31 8.58 8.66
CA ARG A 34 -1.75 8.37 8.46
C ARG A 34 -2.07 7.18 7.58
N GLY A 35 -1.18 6.20 7.54
CA GLY A 35 -1.36 5.01 6.73
C GLY A 35 -1.15 5.27 5.25
N ILE A 36 -1.79 4.47 4.43
CA ILE A 36 -1.69 4.55 2.97
C ILE A 36 -2.96 5.21 2.41
N SER A 37 -2.78 6.21 1.58
CA SER A 37 -3.88 6.78 0.80
C SER A 37 -3.96 6.07 -0.55
N ILE A 38 -5.17 5.70 -0.95
CA ILE A 38 -5.43 4.96 -2.18
C ILE A 38 -5.96 5.94 -3.23
N HIS A 39 -5.23 6.05 -4.32
CA HIS A 39 -5.54 6.97 -5.42
C HIS A 39 -5.85 6.20 -6.69
N ARG A 40 -6.64 6.79 -7.57
CA ARG A 40 -6.72 6.32 -8.94
C ARG A 40 -5.37 6.55 -9.62
N ALA A 41 -4.97 5.62 -10.47
CA ALA A 41 -3.68 5.72 -11.14
C ALA A 41 -3.56 6.97 -12.01
N ASP A 42 -4.68 7.52 -12.49
CA ASP A 42 -4.72 8.73 -13.32
C ASP A 42 -4.94 10.02 -12.52
N CYS A 43 -4.85 9.97 -11.21
CA CYS A 43 -5.05 11.15 -10.36
C CYS A 43 -3.91 12.15 -10.54
N GLU A 44 -4.25 13.40 -10.84
CA GLU A 44 -3.25 14.46 -11.02
C GLU A 44 -2.50 14.76 -9.73
N GLN A 45 -3.17 14.69 -8.59
CA GLN A 45 -2.53 14.92 -7.31
C GLN A 45 -1.57 13.79 -6.95
N LEU A 46 -1.86 12.56 -7.37
CA LEU A 46 -0.93 11.45 -7.23
C LEU A 46 0.35 11.71 -8.02
N ALA A 47 0.23 12.24 -9.24
CA ALA A 47 1.39 12.57 -10.05
C ALA A 47 2.29 13.61 -9.34
N GLU A 48 1.68 14.58 -8.69
CA GLU A 48 2.40 15.58 -7.90
C GLU A 48 3.12 14.95 -6.72
N LEU A 49 2.43 14.07 -5.97
CA LEU A 49 3.04 13.34 -4.86
C LEU A 49 4.21 12.47 -5.33
N GLN A 50 4.04 11.82 -6.47
CA GLN A 50 5.08 10.95 -7.03
C GLN A 50 6.33 11.75 -7.42
N SER A 51 6.17 12.96 -7.91
CA SER A 51 7.32 13.79 -8.27
C SER A 51 8.10 14.26 -7.04
N HIS A 52 7.43 14.44 -5.91
CA HIS A 52 8.06 14.92 -4.68
C HIS A 52 8.56 13.80 -3.78
N ALA A 53 7.87 12.66 -3.75
CA ALA A 53 8.20 11.56 -2.86
C ALA A 53 7.99 10.20 -3.55
N PRO A 54 8.76 9.91 -4.62
CA PRO A 54 8.59 8.67 -5.37
C PRO A 54 8.81 7.42 -4.50
N GLU A 55 9.60 7.51 -3.46
CA GLU A 55 9.86 6.41 -2.55
C GLU A 55 8.64 6.00 -1.73
N ARG A 56 7.59 6.84 -1.68
CA ARG A 56 6.36 6.55 -0.95
C ARG A 56 5.24 5.99 -1.81
N ILE A 57 5.48 5.85 -3.09
CA ILE A 57 4.52 5.25 -4.02
C ILE A 57 4.64 3.74 -3.95
N VAL A 58 3.51 3.06 -3.81
CA VAL A 58 3.46 1.60 -3.77
C VAL A 58 2.36 1.11 -4.71
N ASP A 59 2.58 -0.05 -5.31
CA ASP A 59 1.55 -0.70 -6.11
C ASP A 59 0.46 -1.23 -5.21
N ALA A 60 -0.78 -1.07 -5.64
CA ALA A 60 -1.93 -1.56 -4.91
C ALA A 60 -2.95 -2.14 -5.87
N VAL A 61 -3.62 -3.17 -5.44
CA VAL A 61 -4.74 -3.77 -6.18
C VAL A 61 -5.86 -4.06 -5.21
N TRP A 62 -7.08 -4.04 -5.73
CA TRP A 62 -8.24 -4.47 -4.96
C TRP A 62 -8.13 -5.96 -4.69
N GLY A 63 -8.40 -6.34 -3.45
CA GLY A 63 -8.52 -7.74 -3.07
C GLY A 63 -9.95 -8.24 -3.20
N GLU A 64 -10.24 -9.33 -2.51
CA GLU A 64 -11.58 -9.88 -2.50
C GLU A 64 -12.54 -8.94 -1.77
N SER A 65 -13.77 -8.86 -2.25
CA SER A 65 -14.78 -8.08 -1.58
C SER A 65 -15.36 -8.87 -0.41
N TYR A 66 -15.64 -8.17 0.68
CA TYR A 66 -16.29 -8.72 1.86
C TYR A 66 -17.61 -7.99 2.09
N SER A 67 -18.45 -8.55 2.95
CA SER A 67 -19.73 -7.93 3.29
C SER A 67 -19.55 -6.53 3.89
N SER A 68 -18.42 -6.25 4.52
CA SER A 68 -18.14 -4.98 5.17
C SER A 68 -17.19 -4.09 4.38
N GLY A 69 -16.80 -4.47 3.15
CA GLY A 69 -15.90 -3.67 2.32
C GLY A 69 -15.00 -4.51 1.43
N TYR A 70 -13.87 -3.96 1.08
CA TYR A 70 -12.91 -4.59 0.17
C TYR A 70 -11.56 -4.71 0.85
N SER A 71 -10.83 -5.77 0.48
CA SER A 71 -9.43 -5.88 0.88
C SER A 71 -8.54 -5.22 -0.16
N LEU A 72 -7.33 -4.87 0.27
CA LEU A 72 -6.30 -4.29 -0.58
C LEU A 72 -5.02 -5.09 -0.42
N VAL A 73 -4.30 -5.24 -1.52
CA VAL A 73 -2.97 -5.82 -1.53
C VAL A 73 -2.00 -4.76 -2.03
N VAL A 74 -0.96 -4.53 -1.24
CA VAL A 74 0.11 -3.59 -1.58
C VAL A 74 1.35 -4.40 -1.91
N ARG A 75 1.99 -4.07 -3.02
CA ARG A 75 3.20 -4.75 -3.46
C ARG A 75 4.39 -3.81 -3.35
N VAL A 76 5.43 -4.30 -2.69
CA VAL A 76 6.73 -3.63 -2.62
C VAL A 76 7.76 -4.49 -3.35
N THR A 77 8.49 -3.89 -4.25
CA THR A 77 9.61 -4.53 -4.95
C THR A 77 10.88 -3.80 -4.57
N ALA A 78 11.86 -4.55 -4.09
CA ALA A 78 13.10 -3.95 -3.59
C ALA A 78 14.29 -4.89 -3.84
N ASN A 79 15.47 -4.33 -3.74
CA ASN A 79 16.69 -5.14 -3.74
C ASN A 79 16.67 -6.08 -2.55
N ASP A 80 16.89 -7.36 -2.81
CA ASP A 80 16.85 -8.37 -1.76
C ASP A 80 18.09 -8.24 -0.85
N ARG A 81 17.85 -8.29 0.44
CA ARG A 81 18.90 -8.26 1.44
C ARG A 81 18.40 -8.82 2.77
N SER A 82 19.32 -9.15 3.64
CA SER A 82 18.98 -9.60 4.98
C SER A 82 18.25 -8.48 5.75
N GLY A 83 17.19 -8.85 6.43
CA GLY A 83 16.41 -7.90 7.23
C GLY A 83 15.45 -7.02 6.43
N LEU A 84 15.32 -7.22 5.11
CA LEU A 84 14.47 -6.40 4.27
C LEU A 84 13.02 -6.38 4.74
N LEU A 85 12.43 -7.55 4.98
CA LEU A 85 11.03 -7.64 5.39
C LEU A 85 10.81 -6.95 6.73
N ARG A 86 11.71 -7.13 7.68
CA ARG A 86 11.62 -6.46 8.98
C ARG A 86 11.65 -4.94 8.82
N ASP A 87 12.54 -4.43 7.99
CA ASP A 87 12.67 -2.99 7.79
C ASP A 87 11.42 -2.42 7.13
N ILE A 88 10.88 -3.10 6.13
CA ILE A 88 9.65 -2.67 5.45
C ILE A 88 8.48 -2.65 6.43
N THR A 89 8.30 -3.71 7.20
CA THR A 89 7.18 -3.76 8.16
C THR A 89 7.34 -2.73 9.27
N THR A 90 8.56 -2.45 9.69
CA THR A 90 8.84 -1.40 10.68
C THR A 90 8.47 -0.03 10.13
N ILE A 91 8.87 0.27 8.90
CA ILE A 91 8.53 1.54 8.25
C ILE A 91 7.01 1.70 8.16
N LEU A 92 6.31 0.67 7.72
CA LEU A 92 4.86 0.72 7.59
C LEU A 92 4.18 0.90 8.95
N ALA A 93 4.66 0.23 9.97
CA ALA A 93 4.12 0.41 11.33
C ALA A 93 4.32 1.84 11.82
N ASN A 94 5.47 2.44 11.55
CA ASN A 94 5.74 3.83 11.93
C ASN A 94 4.81 4.80 11.21
N GLU A 95 4.37 4.46 10.01
CA GLU A 95 3.44 5.28 9.24
C GLU A 95 1.98 4.87 9.46
N LYS A 96 1.71 4.07 10.48
CA LYS A 96 0.35 3.66 10.90
C LYS A 96 -0.34 2.74 9.91
N VAL A 97 0.41 1.98 9.14
CA VAL A 97 -0.15 0.97 8.25
C VAL A 97 -0.23 -0.36 8.99
N ASN A 98 -1.40 -0.96 9.02
CA ASN A 98 -1.59 -2.27 9.64
C ASN A 98 -1.51 -3.36 8.58
N VAL A 99 -0.54 -4.23 8.71
CA VAL A 99 -0.33 -5.34 7.78
C VAL A 99 -1.04 -6.56 8.32
N LEU A 100 -2.02 -7.07 7.57
CA LEU A 100 -2.85 -8.20 7.97
C LEU A 100 -2.27 -9.54 7.51
N GLY A 101 -1.49 -9.53 6.45
CA GLY A 101 -0.85 -10.73 5.92
C GLY A 101 0.28 -10.35 5.00
N VAL A 102 1.25 -11.25 4.86
CA VAL A 102 2.44 -11.02 4.03
C VAL A 102 2.74 -12.26 3.24
N ALA A 103 3.04 -12.09 1.95
CA ALA A 103 3.63 -13.11 1.12
C ALA A 103 4.85 -12.51 0.42
N SER A 104 6.00 -13.16 0.55
CA SER A 104 7.22 -12.66 -0.07
C SER A 104 7.83 -13.73 -0.95
N ARG A 105 8.50 -13.30 -2.00
CA ARG A 105 9.29 -14.16 -2.87
C ARG A 105 10.52 -13.42 -3.36
N SER A 106 11.58 -14.16 -3.59
CA SER A 106 12.84 -13.61 -4.06
C SER A 106 13.18 -14.19 -5.43
N ASP A 107 13.63 -13.32 -6.31
CA ASP A 107 14.28 -13.74 -7.55
C ASP A 107 15.78 -13.68 -7.30
N THR A 108 16.38 -14.86 -7.10
CA THR A 108 17.79 -14.94 -6.74
C THR A 108 18.73 -14.51 -7.85
N LYS A 109 18.29 -14.62 -9.11
CA LYS A 109 19.09 -14.18 -10.25
C LYS A 109 19.17 -12.67 -10.34
N LYS A 110 18.04 -12.01 -10.11
CA LYS A 110 17.97 -10.55 -10.17
C LYS A 110 18.27 -9.87 -8.84
N MET A 111 18.37 -10.64 -7.77
CA MET A 111 18.53 -10.11 -6.42
C MET A 111 17.43 -9.16 -6.03
N VAL A 112 16.20 -9.52 -6.39
CA VAL A 112 15.01 -8.70 -6.14
C VAL A 112 14.02 -9.47 -5.30
N ALA A 113 13.47 -8.83 -4.30
CA ALA A 113 12.38 -9.35 -3.48
C ALA A 113 11.08 -8.63 -3.83
N THR A 114 10.00 -9.40 -3.92
CA THR A 114 8.64 -8.87 -4.06
C THR A 114 7.87 -9.26 -2.83
N ILE A 115 7.27 -8.28 -2.17
CA ILE A 115 6.53 -8.47 -0.94
C ILE A 115 5.12 -7.96 -1.16
N ASP A 116 4.15 -8.85 -1.08
CA ASP A 116 2.73 -8.52 -1.17
C ASP A 116 2.16 -8.53 0.23
N MET A 117 1.45 -7.48 0.57
CA MET A 117 0.91 -7.29 1.91
C MET A 117 -0.58 -7.00 1.83
N ASP A 118 -1.36 -7.73 2.61
CA ASP A 118 -2.76 -7.41 2.85
C ASP A 118 -2.83 -6.32 3.90
N ILE A 119 -3.58 -5.29 3.58
CA ILE A 119 -3.75 -4.17 4.49
C ILE A 119 -5.22 -3.85 4.71
#